data_6fc0670f0bfc7bf57676e396053a9fad
#
_entry.id   6fc0670f0bfc7bf57676e396053a9fad
#
_cell.length_a   1.000
_cell.length_b   1.000
_cell.length_c   1.000
_cell.angle_alpha   90.00
_cell.angle_beta   90.00
_cell.angle_gamma   90.00
#
_symmetry.space_group_name_H-M   'P 1'
#
loop_
_entity.id
_entity.type
_entity.pdbx_description
1 polymer ?
#
loop_
_entity_poly.entity_id
_entity_poly.type
_entity_poly.pdbx_seq_one_letter_code
_entity_poly.pdbx_strand_id
1 'polypeptide(L)'
;GANGLIAAIADAHSLEAAGSKILRPLMDGTLGSPEAPYAGPVALDGNLTLSLLDDIVASPAFAAADLRVAPASPGKAERLRPFLSRSRGTLYVNLEEAGLLCQREFTSSEEAALGLLDRGAARVLVTDGGSSATEAGRDGTPVTLVPPRVAVARVTGAGDTFMAAHIAAESRGADRSAALSAAVEAAATYVSGEPPL
;
A
#
# COMPACT_ATOMS: atom_id res chain seq x y z
N GLY A 1 16.37 14.58 18.10
CA GLY A 1 16.98 15.14 16.90
C GLY A 1 15.93 15.81 16.07
N ALA A 2 16.27 16.93 15.48
CA ALA A 2 15.36 17.75 14.73
C ALA A 2 14.74 16.97 13.66
N ASN A 3 13.92 16.32 13.37
CA ASN A 3 13.26 15.74 12.17
C ASN A 3 12.94 14.23 12.20
N GLY A 4 12.89 13.60 13.38
CA GLY A 4 12.47 12.20 13.45
C GLY A 4 11.20 12.01 14.28
N LEU A 5 10.36 11.07 13.91
CA LEU A 5 9.29 10.58 14.75
C LEU A 5 9.90 10.02 16.05
N ILE A 6 9.56 10.60 17.20
CA ILE A 6 10.11 10.17 18.51
C ILE A 6 9.29 9.02 19.07
N ALA A 7 7.96 9.07 18.91
CA ALA A 7 7.04 8.02 19.31
C ALA A 7 5.72 8.16 18.54
N ALA A 8 5.10 7.01 18.25
CA ALA A 8 3.74 6.94 17.75
C ALA A 8 3.02 5.82 18.50
N ILE A 9 1.81 6.10 18.96
CA ILE A 9 0.94 5.12 19.60
C ILE A 9 -0.34 5.06 18.76
N ALA A 10 -0.64 3.87 18.24
CA ALA A 10 -1.89 3.60 17.53
C ALA A 10 -2.56 2.37 18.16
N ASP A 11 -3.79 2.55 18.64
CA ASP A 11 -4.60 1.47 19.19
C ASP A 11 -5.49 0.89 18.08
N ALA A 12 -5.20 -0.35 17.68
CA ALA A 12 -5.98 -1.12 16.73
C ALA A 12 -6.80 -2.25 17.38
N HIS A 13 -6.86 -2.34 18.71
CA HIS A 13 -7.50 -3.44 19.40
C HIS A 13 -8.98 -3.58 19.04
N SER A 14 -9.72 -2.47 18.91
CA SER A 14 -11.13 -2.53 18.52
C SER A 14 -11.32 -3.11 17.11
N LEU A 15 -10.43 -2.79 16.19
CA LEU A 15 -10.44 -3.32 14.82
C LEU A 15 -10.07 -4.80 14.81
N GLU A 16 -9.04 -5.19 15.55
CA GLU A 16 -8.63 -6.60 15.70
C GLU A 16 -9.75 -7.43 16.36
N ALA A 17 -10.41 -6.90 17.40
CA ALA A 17 -11.53 -7.55 18.07
C ALA A 17 -12.78 -7.68 17.20
N ALA A 18 -13.02 -6.75 16.29
CA ALA A 18 -14.11 -6.82 15.31
C ALA A 18 -13.90 -8.00 14.33
N GLY A 19 -12.66 -8.29 13.97
CA GLY A 19 -12.29 -9.41 13.10
C GLY A 19 -13.07 -9.38 11.79
N SER A 20 -13.56 -10.56 11.36
CA SER A 20 -14.30 -10.70 10.09
C SER A 20 -15.64 -9.94 10.03
N LYS A 21 -16.15 -9.44 11.17
CA LYS A 21 -17.40 -8.66 11.18
C LYS A 21 -17.33 -7.40 10.32
N ILE A 22 -16.14 -6.81 10.16
CA ILE A 22 -15.94 -5.63 9.29
C ILE A 22 -16.17 -5.94 7.81
N LEU A 23 -16.06 -7.21 7.40
CA LEU A 23 -16.23 -7.65 6.02
C LEU A 23 -17.70 -7.89 5.65
N ARG A 24 -18.61 -7.79 6.61
CA ARG A 24 -20.03 -8.11 6.43
C ARG A 24 -20.65 -7.48 5.18
N PRO A 25 -20.45 -6.19 4.87
CA PRO A 25 -21.06 -5.60 3.67
C PRO A 25 -20.60 -6.23 2.35
N LEU A 26 -19.43 -6.84 2.34
CA LEU A 26 -18.85 -7.53 1.17
C LEU A 26 -19.20 -9.03 1.13
N MET A 27 -19.93 -9.53 2.15
CA MET A 27 -20.29 -10.93 2.31
C MET A 27 -21.80 -11.18 2.30
N ASP A 28 -22.62 -10.20 2.67
CA ASP A 28 -24.07 -10.34 2.88
C ASP A 28 -24.94 -9.83 1.74
N GLY A 29 -24.33 -9.44 0.63
CA GLY A 29 -25.01 -8.90 -0.55
C GLY A 29 -25.21 -7.38 -0.54
N THR A 30 -24.82 -6.67 0.52
CA THR A 30 -24.95 -5.20 0.57
C THR A 30 -24.06 -4.51 -0.48
N LEU A 31 -22.80 -4.91 -0.56
CA LEU A 31 -21.83 -4.45 -1.57
C LEU A 31 -21.36 -5.60 -2.47
N GLY A 32 -21.39 -6.83 -1.98
CA GLY A 32 -21.00 -8.04 -2.69
C GLY A 32 -21.31 -9.29 -1.90
N SER A 33 -21.11 -10.45 -2.52
CA SER A 33 -21.22 -11.78 -1.90
C SER A 33 -20.21 -12.74 -2.54
N PRO A 34 -20.03 -13.96 -2.02
CA PRO A 34 -19.21 -14.98 -2.70
C PRO A 34 -19.69 -15.32 -4.12
N GLU A 35 -21.00 -15.24 -4.39
CA GLU A 35 -21.61 -15.53 -5.69
C GLU A 35 -21.60 -14.33 -6.64
N ALA A 36 -21.55 -13.10 -6.07
CA ALA A 36 -21.46 -11.85 -6.81
C ALA A 36 -20.40 -10.94 -6.16
N PRO A 37 -19.10 -11.22 -6.35
CA PRO A 37 -18.02 -10.50 -5.69
C PRO A 37 -18.00 -9.01 -6.04
N TYR A 38 -17.68 -8.18 -5.06
CA TYR A 38 -17.45 -6.77 -5.29
C TYR A 38 -16.25 -6.57 -6.23
N ALA A 39 -16.44 -5.77 -7.28
CA ALA A 39 -15.43 -5.58 -8.34
C ALA A 39 -14.69 -4.22 -8.28
N GLY A 40 -14.92 -3.44 -7.22
CA GLY A 40 -14.26 -2.14 -7.06
C GLY A 40 -12.97 -2.21 -6.23
N PRO A 41 -12.32 -1.05 -6.02
CA PRO A 41 -11.14 -0.95 -5.18
C PRO A 41 -11.48 -1.18 -3.70
N VAL A 42 -10.61 -1.94 -3.02
CA VAL A 42 -10.68 -2.20 -1.58
C VAL A 42 -9.33 -1.84 -0.97
N ALA A 43 -9.29 -0.74 -0.23
CA ALA A 43 -8.10 -0.33 0.50
C ALA A 43 -8.04 -1.04 1.86
N LEU A 44 -6.89 -1.64 2.15
CA LEU A 44 -6.61 -2.41 3.36
C LEU A 44 -5.33 -1.91 4.01
N ASP A 45 -5.20 -2.11 5.30
CA ASP A 45 -3.96 -1.82 6.01
C ASP A 45 -3.54 -2.92 7.00
N GLY A 46 -2.28 -2.86 7.44
CA GLY A 46 -1.70 -3.80 8.41
C GLY A 46 -2.24 -3.66 9.83
N ASN A 47 -3.23 -2.79 10.12
CA ASN A 47 -3.96 -2.82 11.37
C ASN A 47 -4.89 -4.04 11.45
N LEU A 48 -5.29 -4.60 10.31
CA LEU A 48 -5.92 -5.91 10.24
C LEU A 48 -4.93 -7.00 10.64
N THR A 49 -5.44 -8.07 11.27
CA THR A 49 -4.60 -9.20 11.63
C THR A 49 -4.11 -9.97 10.40
N LEU A 50 -2.97 -10.65 10.51
CA LEU A 50 -2.46 -11.50 9.43
C LEU A 50 -3.50 -12.55 9.00
N SER A 51 -4.21 -13.17 9.97
CA SER A 51 -5.27 -14.14 9.67
C SER A 51 -6.40 -13.53 8.85
N LEU A 52 -6.88 -12.32 9.23
CA LEU A 52 -7.96 -11.66 8.49
C LEU A 52 -7.52 -11.24 7.09
N LEU A 53 -6.28 -10.79 6.94
CA LEU A 53 -5.72 -10.47 5.61
C LEU A 53 -5.58 -11.72 4.74
N ASP A 54 -5.19 -12.88 5.31
CA ASP A 54 -5.15 -14.15 4.58
C ASP A 54 -6.55 -14.61 4.17
N ASP A 55 -7.54 -14.49 5.07
CA ASP A 55 -8.94 -14.78 4.77
C ASP A 55 -9.47 -13.92 3.61
N ILE A 56 -9.18 -12.61 3.61
CA ILE A 56 -9.57 -11.69 2.54
C ILE A 56 -8.97 -12.12 1.21
N VAL A 57 -7.66 -12.38 1.17
CA VAL A 57 -6.97 -12.75 -0.07
C VAL A 57 -7.45 -14.11 -0.61
N ALA A 58 -7.85 -15.03 0.28
CA ALA A 58 -8.34 -16.35 -0.07
C ALA A 58 -9.83 -16.38 -0.46
N SER A 59 -10.61 -15.42 0.02
CA SER A 59 -12.07 -15.46 -0.09
C SER A 59 -12.59 -15.24 -1.51
N PRO A 60 -13.54 -16.06 -1.98
CA PRO A 60 -14.24 -15.82 -3.24
C PRO A 60 -14.97 -14.48 -3.30
N ALA A 61 -15.45 -13.95 -2.18
CA ALA A 61 -16.13 -12.65 -2.13
C ALA A 61 -15.23 -11.48 -2.54
N PHE A 62 -13.92 -11.65 -2.50
CA PHE A 62 -12.95 -10.67 -2.96
C PHE A 62 -12.30 -11.04 -4.31
N ALA A 63 -12.80 -12.09 -5.00
CA ALA A 63 -12.15 -12.60 -6.21
C ALA A 63 -12.04 -11.55 -7.32
N ALA A 64 -13.03 -10.66 -7.45
CA ALA A 64 -13.07 -9.57 -8.42
C ALA A 64 -12.55 -8.23 -7.87
N ALA A 65 -12.27 -8.12 -6.57
CA ALA A 65 -11.86 -6.88 -5.93
C ALA A 65 -10.43 -6.48 -6.33
N ASP A 66 -10.25 -5.18 -6.59
CA ASP A 66 -8.93 -4.56 -6.73
C ASP A 66 -8.37 -4.26 -5.33
N LEU A 67 -7.62 -5.21 -4.80
CA LEU A 67 -7.05 -5.12 -3.45
C LEU A 67 -5.83 -4.21 -3.44
N ARG A 68 -5.87 -3.17 -2.61
CA ARG A 68 -4.81 -2.19 -2.39
C ARG A 68 -4.41 -2.24 -0.92
N VAL A 69 -3.15 -2.48 -0.59
CA VAL A 69 -2.76 -2.72 0.80
C VAL A 69 -1.45 -2.03 1.18
N ALA A 70 -1.47 -1.41 2.36
CA ALA A 70 -0.31 -0.82 3.02
C ALA A 70 -0.10 -1.41 4.41
N PRO A 71 1.13 -1.45 4.97
CA PRO A 71 1.38 -2.10 6.26
C PRO A 71 0.97 -1.28 7.48
N ALA A 72 0.57 -0.02 7.35
CA ALA A 72 0.32 0.94 8.41
C ALA A 72 1.56 1.33 9.26
N SER A 73 2.54 0.47 9.37
CA SER A 73 3.83 0.74 10.01
C SER A 73 4.83 -0.40 9.72
N PRO A 74 6.16 -0.14 9.83
CA PRO A 74 7.17 -1.19 9.64
C PRO A 74 6.93 -2.43 10.50
N GLY A 75 6.56 -2.27 11.78
CA GLY A 75 6.28 -3.38 12.68
C GLY A 75 5.09 -4.27 12.28
N LYS A 76 4.29 -3.84 11.31
CA LYS A 76 3.14 -4.60 10.78
C LYS A 76 3.37 -5.09 9.33
N ALA A 77 4.52 -4.82 8.75
CA ALA A 77 4.81 -5.19 7.36
C ALA A 77 4.60 -6.68 7.10
N GLU A 78 5.05 -7.53 8.02
CA GLU A 78 4.92 -8.99 7.88
C GLU A 78 3.47 -9.49 7.80
N ARG A 79 2.49 -8.69 8.25
CA ARG A 79 1.06 -9.04 8.11
C ARG A 79 0.60 -9.09 6.64
N LEU A 80 1.37 -8.48 5.72
CA LEU A 80 1.09 -8.47 4.28
C LEU A 80 1.59 -9.72 3.53
N ARG A 81 2.25 -10.67 4.20
CA ARG A 81 2.75 -11.91 3.58
C ARG A 81 1.70 -12.70 2.76
N PRO A 82 0.40 -12.74 3.13
CA PRO A 82 -0.60 -13.41 2.29
C PRO A 82 -0.69 -12.89 0.87
N PHE A 83 -0.44 -11.58 0.66
CA PHE A 83 -0.46 -10.96 -0.67
C PHE A 83 0.72 -11.41 -1.54
N LEU A 84 1.87 -11.71 -0.93
CA LEU A 84 3.03 -12.29 -1.61
C LEU A 84 2.76 -13.74 -2.00
N SER A 85 2.34 -14.56 -1.02
CA SER A 85 2.16 -16.01 -1.22
C SER A 85 1.05 -16.36 -2.23
N ARG A 86 0.04 -15.50 -2.35
CA ARG A 86 -1.08 -15.68 -3.28
C ARG A 86 -0.98 -14.84 -4.55
N SER A 87 0.06 -14.04 -4.67
CA SER A 87 0.28 -13.13 -5.82
C SER A 87 -0.96 -12.29 -6.16
N ARG A 88 -1.52 -11.61 -5.18
CA ARG A 88 -2.73 -10.80 -5.32
C ARG A 88 -2.56 -9.40 -4.75
N GLY A 89 -3.31 -8.47 -5.34
CA GLY A 89 -3.37 -7.09 -4.90
C GLY A 89 -2.13 -6.26 -5.26
N THR A 90 -2.20 -4.99 -4.92
CA THR A 90 -1.12 -4.02 -5.07
C THR A 90 -0.62 -3.64 -3.68
N LEU A 91 0.68 -3.83 -3.44
CA LEU A 91 1.34 -3.46 -2.18
C LEU A 91 1.88 -2.02 -2.28
N TYR A 92 1.64 -1.24 -1.23
CA TYR A 92 2.22 0.09 -1.05
C TYR A 92 3.11 0.05 0.18
N VAL A 93 4.40 0.11 -0.01
CA VAL A 93 5.40 -0.04 1.07
C VAL A 93 6.52 0.98 0.90
N ASN A 94 7.23 1.28 1.97
CA ASN A 94 8.49 1.99 1.90
C ASN A 94 9.68 1.00 1.84
N LEU A 95 10.89 1.53 1.68
CA LEU A 95 12.11 0.73 1.54
C LEU A 95 12.36 -0.20 2.75
N GLU A 96 12.13 0.30 3.98
CA GLU A 96 12.27 -0.46 5.21
C GLU A 96 11.26 -1.62 5.28
N GLU A 97 10.00 -1.33 4.98
CA GLU A 97 8.90 -2.31 4.98
C GLU A 97 9.11 -3.40 3.93
N ALA A 98 9.61 -3.03 2.75
CA ALA A 98 10.01 -3.98 1.72
C ALA A 98 11.14 -4.89 2.21
N GLY A 99 12.12 -4.31 2.91
CA GLY A 99 13.21 -5.06 3.54
C GLY A 99 12.72 -6.10 4.55
N LEU A 100 11.78 -5.72 5.41
CA LEU A 100 11.16 -6.62 6.39
C LEU A 100 10.39 -7.76 5.71
N LEU A 101 9.60 -7.47 4.67
CA LEU A 101 8.87 -8.47 3.89
C LEU A 101 9.81 -9.45 3.17
N CYS A 102 10.92 -8.96 2.65
CA CYS A 102 11.90 -9.76 1.92
C CYS A 102 12.99 -10.39 2.82
N GLN A 103 13.08 -9.97 4.07
CA GLN A 103 14.13 -10.38 5.03
C GLN A 103 15.53 -10.07 4.50
N ARG A 104 15.70 -8.91 3.88
CA ARG A 104 16.96 -8.39 3.36
C ARG A 104 16.93 -6.87 3.27
N GLU A 105 18.09 -6.24 3.25
CA GLU A 105 18.22 -4.81 2.99
C GLU A 105 18.22 -4.52 1.50
N PHE A 106 17.71 -3.35 1.13
CA PHE A 106 17.69 -2.82 -0.22
C PHE A 106 18.31 -1.43 -0.25
N THR A 107 18.93 -1.08 -1.35
CA THR A 107 19.62 0.21 -1.55
C THR A 107 18.81 1.21 -2.39
N SER A 108 17.73 0.76 -3.03
CA SER A 108 16.86 1.59 -3.83
C SER A 108 15.43 1.05 -3.88
N SER A 109 14.46 1.93 -4.20
CA SER A 109 13.07 1.54 -4.39
C SER A 109 12.89 0.54 -5.54
N GLU A 110 13.72 0.64 -6.60
CA GLU A 110 13.67 -0.29 -7.73
C GLU A 110 14.15 -1.69 -7.33
N GLU A 111 15.30 -1.78 -6.64
CA GLU A 111 15.80 -3.07 -6.14
C GLU A 111 14.77 -3.73 -5.20
N ALA A 112 14.16 -2.94 -4.32
CA ALA A 112 13.14 -3.43 -3.40
C ALA A 112 11.87 -3.89 -4.12
N ALA A 113 11.43 -3.16 -5.13
CA ALA A 113 10.27 -3.52 -5.94
C ALA A 113 10.50 -4.86 -6.67
N LEU A 114 11.64 -5.03 -7.31
CA LEU A 114 12.01 -6.30 -7.96
C LEU A 114 12.12 -7.43 -6.93
N GLY A 115 12.73 -7.19 -5.78
CA GLY A 115 12.82 -8.17 -4.69
C GLY A 115 11.46 -8.63 -4.17
N LEU A 116 10.46 -7.76 -4.10
CA LEU A 116 9.08 -8.11 -3.73
C LEU A 116 8.39 -8.93 -4.83
N LEU A 117 8.60 -8.63 -6.10
CA LEU A 117 8.10 -9.44 -7.22
C LEU A 117 8.70 -10.86 -7.18
N ASP A 118 10.00 -10.99 -6.90
CA ASP A 118 10.68 -12.29 -6.74
C ASP A 118 10.10 -13.09 -5.57
N ARG A 119 9.60 -12.40 -4.53
CA ARG A 119 8.90 -13.02 -3.38
C ARG A 119 7.44 -13.35 -3.67
N GLY A 120 6.95 -13.04 -4.85
CA GLY A 120 5.62 -13.43 -5.28
C GLY A 120 4.60 -12.30 -5.37
N ALA A 121 4.93 -11.05 -5.06
CA ALA A 121 4.02 -9.94 -5.23
C ALA A 121 3.48 -9.86 -6.68
N ALA A 122 2.20 -9.48 -6.84
CA ALA A 122 1.62 -9.25 -8.16
C ALA A 122 2.02 -7.87 -8.70
N ARG A 123 1.90 -6.85 -7.85
CA ARG A 123 2.22 -5.45 -8.15
C ARG A 123 2.63 -4.73 -6.88
N VAL A 124 3.60 -3.86 -6.98
CA VAL A 124 4.14 -3.12 -5.85
C VAL A 124 4.42 -1.67 -6.20
N LEU A 125 4.24 -0.80 -5.23
CA LEU A 125 4.76 0.55 -5.23
C LEU A 125 5.67 0.70 -4.02
N VAL A 126 6.94 1.01 -4.24
CA VAL A 126 7.94 1.17 -3.18
C VAL A 126 8.39 2.62 -3.16
N THR A 127 8.31 3.26 -1.99
CA THR A 127 8.80 4.62 -1.77
C THR A 127 10.11 4.59 -0.96
N ASP A 128 11.03 5.51 -1.29
CA ASP A 128 12.27 5.73 -0.57
C ASP A 128 12.41 7.22 -0.17
N GLY A 129 11.47 7.68 0.64
CA GLY A 129 11.42 9.05 1.13
C GLY A 129 11.52 10.08 0.00
N GLY A 130 12.54 10.94 0.07
CA GLY A 130 12.82 11.96 -0.95
C GLY A 130 13.73 11.46 -2.09
N SER A 131 14.14 10.19 -2.12
CA SER A 131 15.07 9.65 -3.13
C SER A 131 14.33 9.21 -4.39
N SER A 132 13.43 8.25 -4.28
CA SER A 132 12.67 7.72 -5.43
C SER A 132 11.40 6.99 -5.00
N ALA A 133 10.49 6.80 -5.95
CA ALA A 133 9.38 5.88 -5.85
C ALA A 133 9.34 5.00 -7.10
N THR A 134 9.16 3.69 -6.93
CA THR A 134 9.12 2.73 -8.02
C THR A 134 7.83 1.94 -7.99
N GLU A 135 7.19 1.86 -9.14
CA GLU A 135 6.11 0.92 -9.41
C GLU A 135 6.63 -0.24 -10.26
N ALA A 136 6.37 -1.46 -9.83
CA ALA A 136 6.68 -2.67 -10.58
C ALA A 136 5.52 -3.67 -10.52
N GLY A 137 5.35 -4.41 -11.61
CA GLY A 137 4.39 -5.50 -11.75
C GLY A 137 4.97 -6.60 -12.60
N ARG A 138 4.36 -7.78 -12.63
CA ARG A 138 4.88 -8.93 -13.37
C ARG A 138 4.90 -8.72 -14.88
N ASP A 139 4.02 -7.86 -15.38
CA ASP A 139 3.80 -7.63 -16.80
C ASP A 139 4.35 -6.26 -17.22
N GLY A 140 5.63 -6.02 -17.01
CA GLY A 140 6.20 -4.77 -17.50
C GLY A 140 7.49 -4.33 -16.82
N THR A 141 8.14 -3.36 -17.44
CA THR A 141 9.32 -2.71 -16.90
C THR A 141 8.94 -1.88 -15.66
N PRO A 142 9.76 -1.85 -14.62
CA PRO A 142 9.58 -0.91 -13.51
C PRO A 142 9.54 0.54 -14.00
N VAL A 143 8.70 1.34 -13.35
CA VAL A 143 8.63 2.80 -13.57
C VAL A 143 9.13 3.46 -12.29
N THR A 144 10.21 4.23 -12.39
CA THR A 144 10.82 4.91 -11.24
C THR A 144 10.77 6.42 -11.46
N LEU A 145 10.30 7.16 -10.45
CA LEU A 145 10.26 8.62 -10.42
C LEU A 145 10.97 9.15 -9.18
N VAL A 146 11.60 10.31 -9.33
CA VAL A 146 12.19 11.05 -8.22
C VAL A 146 11.21 12.15 -7.80
N PRO A 147 10.82 12.21 -6.51
CA PRO A 147 9.92 13.24 -6.03
C PRO A 147 10.54 14.64 -6.12
N PRO A 148 9.73 15.70 -6.25
CA PRO A 148 10.22 17.06 -6.14
C PRO A 148 10.82 17.30 -4.75
N ARG A 149 11.89 18.10 -4.71
CA ARG A 149 12.52 18.49 -3.45
C ARG A 149 11.66 19.51 -2.74
N VAL A 150 11.26 19.19 -1.51
CA VAL A 150 10.43 20.06 -0.68
C VAL A 150 11.03 20.19 0.73
N ALA A 151 10.67 21.26 1.41
CA ALA A 151 10.96 21.39 2.84
C ALA A 151 10.04 20.40 3.61
N VAL A 152 10.61 19.60 4.50
CA VAL A 152 9.85 18.59 5.25
C VAL A 152 9.22 19.24 6.48
N ALA A 153 7.92 19.44 6.47
CA ALA A 153 7.13 19.91 7.61
C ALA A 153 6.49 18.75 8.39
N ARG A 154 6.13 17.66 7.69
CA ARG A 154 5.52 16.46 8.30
C ARG A 154 5.82 15.22 7.47
N VAL A 155 5.86 14.04 8.10
CA VAL A 155 6.13 12.75 7.43
C VAL A 155 4.98 11.77 7.60
N THR A 156 4.37 11.73 8.80
CA THR A 156 3.25 10.81 9.09
C THR A 156 2.07 11.11 8.17
N GLY A 157 1.58 10.10 7.47
CA GLY A 157 0.50 10.21 6.48
C GLY A 157 0.98 10.42 5.03
N ALA A 158 2.30 10.54 4.79
CA ALA A 158 2.83 10.66 3.42
C ALA A 158 2.55 9.40 2.59
N GLY A 159 2.72 8.21 3.18
CA GLY A 159 2.40 6.92 2.55
C GLY A 159 0.92 6.78 2.23
N ASP A 160 0.04 7.17 3.17
CA ASP A 160 -1.42 7.14 2.95
C ASP A 160 -1.83 8.11 1.83
N THR A 161 -1.23 9.31 1.82
CA THR A 161 -1.47 10.30 0.76
C THR A 161 -1.01 9.79 -0.60
N PHE A 162 0.18 9.18 -0.66
CA PHE A 162 0.71 8.55 -1.88
C PHE A 162 -0.24 7.46 -2.40
N MET A 163 -0.64 6.53 -1.55
CA MET A 163 -1.56 5.45 -1.90
C MET A 163 -2.91 5.99 -2.38
N ALA A 164 -3.51 6.93 -1.66
CA ALA A 164 -4.80 7.51 -2.00
C ALA A 164 -4.76 8.25 -3.35
N ALA A 165 -3.73 9.05 -3.59
CA ALA A 165 -3.56 9.78 -4.84
C ALA A 165 -3.34 8.84 -6.03
N HIS A 166 -2.55 7.77 -5.86
CA HIS A 166 -2.34 6.74 -6.87
C HIS A 166 -3.65 6.05 -7.25
N ILE A 167 -4.41 5.55 -6.26
CA ILE A 167 -5.70 4.90 -6.49
C ILE A 167 -6.67 5.86 -7.19
N ALA A 168 -6.73 7.10 -6.76
CA ALA A 168 -7.60 8.11 -7.36
C ALA A 168 -7.21 8.43 -8.82
N ALA A 169 -5.93 8.49 -9.14
CA ALA A 169 -5.46 8.72 -10.51
C ALA A 169 -5.84 7.56 -11.44
N GLU A 170 -5.57 6.32 -11.03
CA GLU A 170 -5.97 5.13 -11.79
C GLU A 170 -7.50 5.02 -11.98
N SER A 171 -8.27 5.34 -10.93
CA SER A 171 -9.73 5.36 -11.01
C SER A 171 -10.28 6.39 -12.02
N ARG A 172 -9.48 7.39 -12.37
CA ARG A 172 -9.77 8.37 -13.42
C ARG A 172 -9.22 7.98 -14.80
N GLY A 173 -8.59 6.81 -14.91
CA GLY A 173 -8.03 6.29 -16.16
C GLY A 173 -6.60 6.72 -16.46
N ALA A 174 -5.86 7.22 -15.47
CA ALA A 174 -4.44 7.49 -15.62
C ALA A 174 -3.67 6.18 -15.91
N ASP A 175 -2.69 6.25 -16.80
CA ASP A 175 -1.75 5.17 -17.00
C ASP A 175 -0.77 5.06 -15.79
N ARG A 176 0.04 4.01 -15.78
CA ARG A 176 0.98 3.72 -14.68
C ARG A 176 1.91 4.89 -14.36
N SER A 177 2.48 5.51 -15.39
CA SER A 177 3.43 6.61 -15.21
C SER A 177 2.72 7.86 -14.67
N ALA A 178 1.56 8.19 -15.20
CA ALA A 178 0.76 9.33 -14.76
C ALA A 178 0.22 9.12 -13.34
N ALA A 179 -0.23 7.91 -12.99
CA ALA A 179 -0.69 7.59 -11.65
C ALA A 179 0.43 7.67 -10.62
N LEU A 180 1.62 7.16 -10.94
CA LEU A 180 2.80 7.27 -10.08
C LEU A 180 3.23 8.73 -9.91
N SER A 181 3.22 9.55 -10.99
CA SER A 181 3.52 10.98 -10.91
C SER A 181 2.55 11.71 -9.96
N ALA A 182 1.25 11.49 -10.13
CA ALA A 182 0.24 12.09 -9.27
C ALA A 182 0.43 11.71 -7.79
N ALA A 183 0.79 10.45 -7.52
CA ALA A 183 1.05 9.97 -6.17
C ALA A 183 2.28 10.63 -5.53
N VAL A 184 3.37 10.72 -6.29
CA VAL A 184 4.63 11.35 -5.86
C VAL A 184 4.43 12.84 -5.57
N GLU A 185 3.74 13.56 -6.45
CA GLU A 185 3.44 14.99 -6.30
C GLU A 185 2.54 15.26 -5.09
N ALA A 186 1.47 14.47 -4.92
CA ALA A 186 0.57 14.60 -3.77
C ALA A 186 1.29 14.35 -2.45
N ALA A 187 2.13 13.32 -2.38
CA ALA A 187 2.92 13.02 -1.18
C ALA A 187 3.93 14.13 -0.87
N ALA A 188 4.60 14.70 -1.89
CA ALA A 188 5.54 15.80 -1.72
C ALA A 188 4.83 17.08 -1.22
N THR A 189 3.69 17.44 -1.82
CA THR A 189 2.84 18.54 -1.36
C THR A 189 2.40 18.35 0.08
N TYR A 190 1.94 17.13 0.43
CA TYR A 190 1.56 16.81 1.81
C TYR A 190 2.72 16.99 2.78
N VAL A 191 3.91 16.47 2.44
CA VAL A 191 5.12 16.54 3.28
C VAL A 191 5.59 17.98 3.47
N SER A 192 5.43 18.86 2.48
CA SER A 192 5.80 20.28 2.58
C SER A 192 4.91 21.07 3.57
N GLY A 193 3.74 20.55 3.91
CA GLY A 193 2.75 21.25 4.72
C GLY A 193 1.96 22.30 3.95
N GLU A 194 2.16 22.40 2.64
CA GLU A 194 1.35 23.27 1.77
C GLU A 194 -0.08 22.72 1.64
N PRO A 195 -1.09 23.62 1.52
CA PRO A 195 -2.44 23.15 1.22
C PRO A 195 -2.46 22.49 -0.16
N PRO A 196 -3.29 21.46 -0.38
CA PRO A 196 -3.49 20.90 -1.72
C PRO A 196 -4.02 21.97 -2.65
N LEU A 197 -3.51 21.99 -3.87
CA LEU A 197 -3.96 22.90 -4.94
C LEU A 197 -5.40 22.60 -5.37
#